data_4e5bc86dc73f8d81f6568d401b47cd73
#
_entry.id   4e5bc86dc73f8d81f6568d401b47cd73
#
_cell.length_a   1.000
_cell.length_b   1.000
_cell.length_c   1.000
_cell.angle_alpha   90.00
_cell.angle_beta   90.00
_cell.angle_gamma   90.00
#
_symmetry.space_group_name_H-M   'P 1'
#
loop_
_entity.id
_entity.type
_entity.pdbx_description
1 polymer ?
#
loop_
_entity_poly.entity_id
_entity_poly.type
_entity_poly.pdbx_seq_one_letter_code
_entity_poly.pdbx_strand_id
1 'polypeptide(L)'
;MVSKVVAEWWIQEPANTLMNVLNKPLDSARFVGGCVRNTILKLPISDMDVATKHKPEEVISLLEDSGINVKATGLSHGTVTAFLSGVRFEITTLRRDIKTDGRHAVVQYTDCWQEDAKRRDFTINTLLMDQFGKIIDPLNCKQDILDGRVVFVGCPSQRIQEDALRILRFYRFNAYFGCGSAEPKSLEACKKNANLVGSLSGERIREELFKILTSENVCDTLELMQDGSIFEKLFSADVRLAELKALLTLERKKMDPVLRLVTAFGIKPEILAFKLKLPNKVAAQLAFLNGTEISAKADLKSIKLLFYTYGVKQTLDLLMVKSALDEALIKIYKYALEISRDWKHPIFPITGSDIVSLGVSPGLAIGKTLTATESWWIANNFEPNHLSCINWARGFIENEKEKSGNG
;
A
#
# COMPACT_ATOMS: atom_id res chain seq x y z
N MET A 1 -11.31 14.84 -15.81
CA MET A 1 -11.02 15.54 -14.53
C MET A 1 -10.12 16.72 -14.84
N VAL A 2 -10.53 17.92 -14.43
CA VAL A 2 -9.75 19.14 -14.67
C VAL A 2 -8.44 19.01 -13.92
N SER A 3 -7.30 19.04 -14.64
CA SER A 3 -5.98 19.14 -14.05
C SER A 3 -5.95 20.42 -13.22
N LYS A 4 -5.96 20.29 -11.88
CA LYS A 4 -5.55 21.40 -11.03
C LYS A 4 -4.16 21.78 -11.48
N VAL A 5 -4.02 22.96 -12.05
CA VAL A 5 -2.73 23.63 -12.25
C VAL A 5 -1.99 23.48 -10.93
N VAL A 6 -0.79 22.89 -10.97
CA VAL A 6 0.07 22.81 -9.79
C VAL A 6 0.42 24.27 -9.49
N ALA A 7 -0.33 24.88 -8.56
CA ALA A 7 -0.04 26.23 -8.09
C ALA A 7 1.40 26.23 -7.56
N GLU A 8 2.05 27.40 -7.60
CA GLU A 8 3.42 27.60 -7.08
C GLU A 8 3.45 27.35 -5.57
N TRP A 9 3.34 26.05 -5.18
CA TRP A 9 3.21 25.58 -3.80
C TRP A 9 4.37 26.03 -2.92
N TRP A 10 5.55 26.27 -3.50
CA TRP A 10 6.77 26.68 -2.78
C TRP A 10 6.72 28.11 -2.25
N ILE A 11 5.89 29.00 -2.83
CA ILE A 11 5.66 30.36 -2.33
C ILE A 11 4.42 30.47 -1.47
N GLN A 12 3.66 29.38 -1.31
CA GLN A 12 2.47 29.35 -0.45
C GLN A 12 2.83 28.85 0.95
N GLU A 13 2.00 29.24 1.90
CA GLU A 13 2.08 28.67 3.25
C GLU A 13 1.68 27.17 3.23
N PRO A 14 2.36 26.32 3.99
CA PRO A 14 3.43 26.64 4.97
C PRO A 14 4.86 26.54 4.42
N ALA A 15 5.05 26.19 3.13
CA ALA A 15 6.37 25.98 2.55
C ALA A 15 7.23 27.26 2.54
N ASN A 16 6.60 28.41 2.22
CA ASN A 16 7.29 29.69 2.20
C ASN A 16 7.82 30.09 3.59
N THR A 17 7.00 29.97 4.64
CA THR A 17 7.44 30.25 6.02
C THR A 17 8.62 29.38 6.42
N LEU A 18 8.55 28.06 6.18
CA LEU A 18 9.65 27.15 6.49
C LEU A 18 10.95 27.56 5.79
N MET A 19 10.88 27.82 4.49
CA MET A 19 12.07 28.16 3.70
C MET A 19 12.66 29.53 4.08
N ASN A 20 11.85 30.50 4.49
CA ASN A 20 12.32 31.78 4.98
C ASN A 20 13.07 31.66 6.32
N VAL A 21 12.70 30.71 7.17
CA VAL A 21 13.40 30.42 8.42
C VAL A 21 14.74 29.74 8.13
N LEU A 22 14.72 28.69 7.28
CA LEU A 22 15.91 27.87 6.99
C LEU A 22 16.94 28.56 6.08
N ASN A 23 16.55 29.59 5.30
CA ASN A 23 17.46 30.35 4.44
C ASN A 23 18.09 31.57 5.12
N LYS A 24 18.47 31.41 6.39
CA LYS A 24 19.27 32.37 7.16
C LYS A 24 20.58 31.72 7.58
N PRO A 25 21.71 31.98 6.82
CA PRO A 25 21.85 32.89 5.67
C PRO A 25 21.23 32.34 4.37
N LEU A 26 21.11 33.21 3.38
CA LEU A 26 20.52 32.88 2.07
C LEU A 26 21.25 31.69 1.43
N ASP A 27 20.50 30.83 0.71
CA ASP A 27 20.99 29.62 0.03
C ASP A 27 21.48 28.51 0.99
N SER A 28 20.94 28.50 2.21
CA SER A 28 21.22 27.42 3.18
C SER A 28 20.26 26.23 3.08
N ALA A 29 19.09 26.39 2.43
CA ALA A 29 18.11 25.32 2.27
C ALA A 29 17.50 25.30 0.88
N ARG A 30 17.17 24.11 0.38
CA ARG A 30 16.53 23.87 -0.92
C ARG A 30 15.56 22.71 -0.82
N PHE A 31 14.46 22.76 -1.55
CA PHE A 31 13.61 21.59 -1.77
C PHE A 31 14.34 20.54 -2.60
N VAL A 32 14.04 19.25 -2.38
CA VAL A 32 14.77 18.15 -3.01
C VAL A 32 13.90 16.90 -3.19
N GLY A 33 14.31 16.02 -4.08
CA GLY A 33 13.71 14.69 -4.22
C GLY A 33 12.34 14.69 -4.91
N GLY A 34 11.37 14.04 -4.28
CA GLY A 34 10.04 13.81 -4.85
C GLY A 34 9.27 15.06 -5.21
N CYS A 35 9.28 16.08 -4.35
CA CYS A 35 8.55 17.33 -4.58
C CYS A 35 9.10 18.08 -5.80
N VAL A 36 10.43 18.15 -5.97
CA VAL A 36 11.05 18.81 -7.12
C VAL A 36 10.76 18.08 -8.43
N ARG A 37 10.96 16.76 -8.45
CA ARG A 37 10.61 15.92 -9.61
C ARG A 37 9.15 16.08 -9.99
N ASN A 38 8.23 15.97 -9.03
CA ASN A 38 6.79 16.08 -9.28
C ASN A 38 6.40 17.49 -9.78
N THR A 39 7.08 18.54 -9.30
CA THR A 39 6.89 19.90 -9.81
C THR A 39 7.24 19.99 -11.30
N ILE A 40 8.39 19.43 -11.71
CA ILE A 40 8.82 19.42 -13.11
C ILE A 40 7.82 18.64 -13.98
N LEU A 41 7.34 17.49 -13.49
CA LEU A 41 6.38 16.62 -14.18
C LEU A 41 4.92 17.09 -14.04
N LYS A 42 4.65 18.18 -13.32
CA LYS A 42 3.29 18.68 -13.03
C LYS A 42 2.40 17.65 -12.34
N LEU A 43 2.99 16.81 -11.49
CA LEU A 43 2.30 15.80 -10.69
C LEU A 43 1.96 16.34 -9.30
N PRO A 44 0.98 15.75 -8.59
CA PRO A 44 0.65 16.12 -7.22
C PRO A 44 1.85 15.99 -6.27
N ILE A 45 1.96 16.92 -5.32
CA ILE A 45 2.98 16.93 -4.25
C ILE A 45 2.35 16.31 -2.99
N SER A 46 2.97 15.27 -2.44
CA SER A 46 2.54 14.62 -1.20
C SER A 46 3.48 14.89 -0.04
N ASP A 47 4.78 14.84 -0.31
CA ASP A 47 5.83 14.97 0.69
C ASP A 47 6.76 16.11 0.30
N MET A 48 7.17 16.91 1.29
CA MET A 48 8.05 18.05 1.08
C MET A 48 9.37 17.80 1.79
N ASP A 49 10.37 17.39 1.01
CA ASP A 49 11.73 17.16 1.49
C ASP A 49 12.59 18.39 1.27
N VAL A 50 13.33 18.79 2.30
CA VAL A 50 14.26 19.91 2.28
C VAL A 50 15.66 19.39 2.61
N ALA A 51 16.63 19.79 1.80
CA ALA A 51 18.06 19.62 2.10
C ALA A 51 18.61 20.94 2.61
N THR A 52 19.48 20.93 3.64
CA THR A 52 20.02 22.14 4.24
C THR A 52 21.50 21.97 4.61
N LYS A 53 22.24 23.11 4.61
CA LYS A 53 23.62 23.20 5.13
C LYS A 53 23.66 23.24 6.67
N HIS A 54 22.56 23.63 7.32
CA HIS A 54 22.49 23.64 8.79
C HIS A 54 22.58 22.23 9.35
N LYS A 55 23.31 22.08 10.45
CA LYS A 55 23.33 20.83 11.21
C LYS A 55 22.01 20.60 11.91
N PRO A 56 21.67 19.35 12.28
CA PRO A 56 20.37 19.05 12.89
C PRO A 56 20.04 19.91 14.12
N GLU A 57 21.03 20.20 14.96
CA GLU A 57 20.86 21.02 16.17
C GLU A 57 20.53 22.47 15.81
N GLU A 58 21.17 23.02 14.78
CA GLU A 58 20.88 24.37 14.26
C GLU A 58 19.50 24.44 13.64
N VAL A 59 19.07 23.39 12.88
CA VAL A 59 17.72 23.30 12.33
C VAL A 59 16.68 23.33 13.44
N ILE A 60 16.88 22.56 14.52
CA ILE A 60 15.98 22.51 15.66
C ILE A 60 15.84 23.92 16.29
N SER A 61 16.98 24.59 16.61
CA SER A 61 16.96 25.91 17.22
C SER A 61 16.24 26.94 16.34
N LEU A 62 16.58 27.01 15.04
CA LEU A 62 15.97 27.96 14.09
C LEU A 62 14.45 27.81 14.00
N LEU A 63 13.97 26.57 14.02
CA LEU A 63 12.54 26.28 13.89
C LEU A 63 11.79 26.53 15.21
N GLU A 64 12.34 26.14 16.36
CA GLU A 64 11.77 26.38 17.69
C GLU A 64 11.69 27.88 17.99
N ASP A 65 12.75 28.64 17.69
CA ASP A 65 12.80 30.10 17.83
C ASP A 65 11.73 30.80 16.96
N SER A 66 11.32 30.14 15.89
CA SER A 66 10.25 30.61 14.98
C SER A 66 8.85 30.05 15.33
N GLY A 67 8.72 29.31 16.45
CA GLY A 67 7.45 28.72 16.89
C GLY A 67 6.97 27.52 16.06
N ILE A 68 7.87 26.88 15.30
CA ILE A 68 7.57 25.73 14.48
C ILE A 68 7.84 24.44 15.27
N ASN A 69 6.84 23.55 15.32
CA ASN A 69 6.97 22.28 16.05
C ASN A 69 7.93 21.32 15.34
N VAL A 70 8.90 20.78 16.07
CA VAL A 70 9.98 19.93 15.55
C VAL A 70 10.05 18.60 16.29
N LYS A 71 10.38 17.54 15.57
CA LYS A 71 10.72 16.22 16.14
C LYS A 71 12.03 15.71 15.58
N ALA A 72 12.91 15.28 16.46
CA ALA A 72 14.21 14.70 16.14
C ALA A 72 14.09 13.23 15.70
N THR A 73 13.40 12.95 14.60
CA THR A 73 13.01 11.59 14.19
C THR A 73 14.13 10.78 13.51
N GLY A 74 15.23 11.40 13.12
CA GLY A 74 16.30 10.74 12.37
C GLY A 74 17.68 11.38 12.55
N LEU A 75 18.02 11.81 13.76
CA LEU A 75 19.29 12.51 14.06
C LEU A 75 20.54 11.72 13.61
N SER A 76 20.52 10.41 13.78
CA SER A 76 21.61 9.52 13.32
C SER A 76 21.88 9.62 11.81
N HIS A 77 20.87 10.08 11.06
CA HIS A 77 20.94 10.29 9.63
C HIS A 77 20.92 11.76 9.23
N GLY A 78 21.03 12.67 10.19
CA GLY A 78 21.00 14.11 9.95
C GLY A 78 19.61 14.64 9.52
N THR A 79 18.51 13.96 9.87
CA THR A 79 17.15 14.34 9.50
C THR A 79 16.33 14.80 10.71
N VAL A 80 15.62 15.91 10.53
CA VAL A 80 14.68 16.50 11.48
C VAL A 80 13.32 16.62 10.80
N THR A 81 12.24 16.32 11.51
CA THR A 81 10.88 16.49 10.99
C THR A 81 10.22 17.72 11.59
N ALA A 82 9.79 18.65 10.75
CA ALA A 82 9.00 19.81 11.14
C ALA A 82 7.52 19.61 10.81
N PHE A 83 6.66 20.20 11.65
CA PHE A 83 5.20 20.22 11.46
C PHE A 83 4.71 21.65 11.48
N LEU A 84 4.18 22.11 10.36
CA LEU A 84 3.67 23.48 10.22
C LEU A 84 2.32 23.46 9.49
N SER A 85 1.29 24.03 10.10
CA SER A 85 -0.08 24.10 9.53
C SER A 85 -0.62 22.74 9.06
N GLY A 86 -0.33 21.64 9.80
CA GLY A 86 -0.76 20.29 9.44
C GLY A 86 0.07 19.60 8.35
N VAL A 87 1.08 20.27 7.80
CA VAL A 87 2.01 19.73 6.80
C VAL A 87 3.28 19.24 7.48
N ARG A 88 3.77 18.10 7.04
CA ARG A 88 5.04 17.49 7.49
C ARG A 88 6.15 17.81 6.48
N PHE A 89 7.29 18.25 7.01
CA PHE A 89 8.51 18.48 6.24
C PHE A 89 9.63 17.62 6.80
N GLU A 90 10.35 16.91 5.91
CA GLU A 90 11.58 16.22 6.28
C GLU A 90 12.78 17.10 5.88
N ILE A 91 13.54 17.54 6.88
CA ILE A 91 14.67 18.45 6.70
C ILE A 91 15.95 17.65 6.97
N THR A 92 16.78 17.48 5.95
CA THR A 92 18.00 16.67 6.04
C THR A 92 19.21 17.54 5.79
N THR A 93 20.18 17.50 6.72
CA THR A 93 21.49 18.13 6.56
C THR A 93 22.24 17.52 5.39
N LEU A 94 22.87 18.36 4.55
CA LEU A 94 23.73 17.90 3.46
C LEU A 94 24.81 16.97 3.99
N ARG A 95 25.00 15.84 3.33
CA ARG A 95 25.94 14.83 3.78
C ARG A 95 26.54 14.02 2.64
N ARG A 96 27.68 13.40 2.89
CA ARG A 96 28.25 12.34 2.09
C ARG A 96 28.32 11.06 2.92
N ASP A 97 28.11 9.92 2.27
CA ASP A 97 28.21 8.63 2.91
C ASP A 97 29.67 8.15 2.89
N ILE A 98 30.27 7.87 4.06
CA ILE A 98 31.67 7.41 4.17
C ILE A 98 31.74 5.89 4.06
N LYS A 99 30.83 5.21 4.77
CA LYS A 99 30.64 3.76 4.73
C LYS A 99 29.16 3.46 4.76
N THR A 100 28.72 2.60 3.87
CA THR A 100 27.33 2.14 3.80
C THR A 100 27.30 0.65 4.06
N ASP A 101 26.39 0.22 4.96
CA ASP A 101 26.07 -1.18 5.21
C ASP A 101 24.55 -1.30 5.20
N GLY A 102 23.98 -1.43 4.00
CA GLY A 102 22.55 -1.54 3.76
C GLY A 102 21.77 -0.33 4.28
N ARG A 103 21.25 -0.39 5.51
CA ARG A 103 20.43 0.68 6.11
C ARG A 103 21.25 1.71 6.89
N HIS A 104 22.45 1.33 7.33
CA HIS A 104 23.28 2.18 8.17
C HIS A 104 24.41 2.78 7.35
N ALA A 105 24.48 4.10 7.32
CA ALA A 105 25.57 4.83 6.73
C ALA A 105 26.27 5.66 7.82
N VAL A 106 27.59 5.55 7.89
CA VAL A 106 28.38 6.56 8.61
C VAL A 106 28.41 7.79 7.71
N VAL A 107 27.76 8.85 8.17
CA VAL A 107 27.60 10.08 7.40
C VAL A 107 28.58 11.14 7.86
N GLN A 108 29.07 11.96 6.94
CA GLN A 108 29.78 13.20 7.20
C GLN A 108 29.02 14.35 6.59
N TYR A 109 28.76 15.38 7.38
CA TYR A 109 28.10 16.58 6.88
C TYR A 109 28.99 17.33 5.90
N THR A 110 28.39 17.99 4.92
CA THR A 110 29.05 18.78 3.88
C THR A 110 28.24 20.03 3.58
N ASP A 111 28.87 21.05 3.03
CA ASP A 111 28.18 22.25 2.52
C ASP A 111 27.99 22.19 0.99
N CYS A 112 28.45 21.10 0.37
CA CYS A 112 28.44 20.93 -1.07
C CYS A 112 27.18 20.22 -1.58
N TRP A 113 26.30 20.94 -2.27
CA TRP A 113 25.08 20.42 -2.89
C TRP A 113 25.33 19.26 -3.85
N GLN A 114 26.45 19.30 -4.57
CA GLN A 114 26.81 18.26 -5.54
C GLN A 114 27.21 16.94 -4.85
N GLU A 115 27.87 17.01 -3.69
CA GLU A 115 28.20 15.81 -2.90
C GLU A 115 26.93 15.13 -2.39
N ASP A 116 25.97 15.89 -1.86
CA ASP A 116 24.67 15.33 -1.43
C ASP A 116 23.89 14.72 -2.59
N ALA A 117 23.92 15.35 -3.75
CA ALA A 117 23.26 14.81 -4.95
C ALA A 117 23.89 13.47 -5.39
N LYS A 118 25.23 13.34 -5.34
CA LYS A 118 25.95 12.11 -5.72
C LYS A 118 25.65 10.90 -4.86
N ARG A 119 25.23 11.06 -3.60
CA ARG A 119 24.87 9.92 -2.73
C ARG A 119 23.46 9.40 -2.96
N ARG A 120 22.61 10.12 -3.71
CA ARG A 120 21.22 9.72 -3.97
C ARG A 120 21.14 8.51 -4.88
N ASP A 121 20.00 7.85 -4.90
CA ASP A 121 19.79 6.61 -5.65
C ASP A 121 19.73 6.83 -7.16
N PHE A 122 18.82 7.72 -7.63
CA PHE A 122 18.54 7.93 -9.05
C PHE A 122 18.65 9.39 -9.44
N THR A 123 19.04 9.64 -10.69
CA THR A 123 19.17 10.99 -11.27
C THR A 123 17.90 11.82 -11.14
N ILE A 124 16.74 11.19 -11.31
CA ILE A 124 15.43 11.83 -11.18
C ILE A 124 15.13 12.40 -9.78
N ASN A 125 15.93 12.07 -8.77
CA ASN A 125 15.78 12.51 -7.38
C ASN A 125 16.89 13.46 -6.92
N THR A 126 17.77 13.90 -7.83
CA THR A 126 18.94 14.74 -7.48
C THR A 126 18.72 16.23 -7.68
N LEU A 127 17.66 16.60 -8.41
CA LEU A 127 17.35 18.00 -8.66
C LEU A 127 16.93 18.72 -7.39
N LEU A 128 17.32 19.98 -7.31
CA LEU A 128 17.06 20.88 -6.22
C LEU A 128 16.18 22.04 -6.72
N MET A 129 15.42 22.65 -5.82
CA MET A 129 14.66 23.85 -6.12
C MET A 129 14.83 24.85 -4.97
N ASP A 130 15.16 26.09 -5.28
CA ASP A 130 15.26 27.14 -4.27
C ASP A 130 13.88 27.64 -3.82
N GLN A 131 13.85 28.54 -2.84
CA GLN A 131 12.61 29.12 -2.32
C GLN A 131 11.84 29.98 -3.35
N PHE A 132 12.47 30.35 -4.46
CA PHE A 132 11.87 31.12 -5.54
C PHE A 132 11.37 30.27 -6.71
N GLY A 133 11.52 28.91 -6.62
CA GLY A 133 11.09 27.96 -7.64
C GLY A 133 12.11 27.71 -8.74
N LYS A 134 13.33 28.27 -8.64
CA LYS A 134 14.40 28.02 -9.60
C LYS A 134 14.94 26.60 -9.44
N ILE A 135 14.88 25.81 -10.52
CA ILE A 135 15.44 24.47 -10.57
C ILE A 135 16.95 24.52 -10.71
N ILE A 136 17.65 23.77 -9.90
CA ILE A 136 19.11 23.64 -9.87
C ILE A 136 19.44 22.17 -10.11
N ASP A 137 20.30 21.92 -11.08
CA ASP A 137 20.72 20.58 -11.50
C ASP A 137 22.21 20.37 -11.23
N PRO A 138 22.57 19.82 -10.06
CA PRO A 138 23.96 19.67 -9.65
C PRO A 138 24.73 18.60 -10.44
N LEU A 139 24.04 17.68 -11.13
CA LEU A 139 24.63 16.56 -11.86
C LEU A 139 24.40 16.59 -13.36
N ASN A 140 23.77 17.64 -13.91
CA ASN A 140 23.38 17.78 -15.31
C ASN A 140 22.52 16.62 -15.84
N CYS A 141 21.53 16.21 -15.07
CA CYS A 141 20.69 15.03 -15.34
C CYS A 141 19.19 15.35 -15.47
N LYS A 142 18.81 16.63 -15.56
CA LYS A 142 17.41 17.07 -15.74
C LYS A 142 16.72 16.38 -16.93
N GLN A 143 17.49 16.09 -17.99
CA GLN A 143 16.96 15.44 -19.18
C GLN A 143 16.40 14.04 -18.88
N ASP A 144 16.96 13.30 -17.90
CA ASP A 144 16.45 11.99 -17.51
C ASP A 144 14.99 12.05 -17.02
N ILE A 145 14.62 13.13 -16.30
CA ILE A 145 13.24 13.34 -15.87
C ILE A 145 12.31 13.58 -17.06
N LEU A 146 12.74 14.42 -18.00
CA LEU A 146 11.93 14.79 -19.15
C LEU A 146 11.74 13.61 -20.12
N ASP A 147 12.75 12.76 -20.25
CA ASP A 147 12.72 11.54 -21.06
C ASP A 147 12.07 10.35 -20.34
N GLY A 148 11.70 10.50 -19.07
CA GLY A 148 11.17 9.39 -18.26
C GLY A 148 12.19 8.27 -18.07
N ARG A 149 13.48 8.57 -17.95
CA ARG A 149 14.55 7.60 -17.75
C ARG A 149 14.92 7.52 -16.28
N VAL A 150 14.85 6.32 -15.71
CA VAL A 150 15.28 6.03 -14.34
C VAL A 150 16.71 5.50 -14.36
N VAL A 151 17.67 6.36 -14.04
CA VAL A 151 19.12 6.08 -14.12
C VAL A 151 19.73 6.16 -12.72
N PHE A 152 20.55 5.19 -12.36
CA PHE A 152 21.31 5.26 -11.10
C PHE A 152 22.32 6.41 -11.12
N VAL A 153 22.52 7.06 -9.99
CA VAL A 153 23.62 8.04 -9.84
C VAL A 153 24.94 7.28 -9.75
N GLY A 154 25.84 7.51 -10.70
CA GLY A 154 27.13 6.82 -10.75
C GLY A 154 27.07 5.39 -11.23
N CYS A 155 27.82 4.46 -10.61
CA CYS A 155 27.86 3.07 -11.02
C CYS A 155 26.69 2.27 -10.43
N PRO A 156 25.77 1.72 -11.25
CA PRO A 156 24.58 1.02 -10.77
C PRO A 156 24.87 -0.15 -9.83
N SER A 157 25.85 -1.00 -10.17
CA SER A 157 26.20 -2.16 -9.33
C SER A 157 26.75 -1.75 -7.98
N GLN A 158 27.56 -0.70 -7.91
CA GLN A 158 28.06 -0.16 -6.64
C GLN A 158 26.89 0.37 -5.79
N ARG A 159 25.98 1.13 -6.40
CA ARG A 159 24.80 1.68 -5.70
C ARG A 159 23.88 0.58 -5.15
N ILE A 160 23.75 -0.52 -5.86
CA ILE A 160 22.98 -1.69 -5.41
C ILE A 160 23.69 -2.40 -4.25
N GLN A 161 25.01 -2.53 -4.29
CA GLN A 161 25.79 -3.15 -3.20
C GLN A 161 25.73 -2.32 -1.91
N GLU A 162 25.65 -1.00 -2.00
CA GLU A 162 25.46 -0.12 -0.84
C GLU A 162 24.08 -0.32 -0.18
N ASP A 163 23.02 -0.56 -0.96
CA ASP A 163 21.67 -0.87 -0.47
C ASP A 163 20.90 -1.63 -1.54
N ALA A 164 20.70 -2.93 -1.30
CA ALA A 164 19.98 -3.81 -2.22
C ALA A 164 18.50 -3.40 -2.47
N LEU A 165 17.88 -2.60 -1.56
CA LEU A 165 16.53 -2.07 -1.77
C LEU A 165 16.43 -1.22 -3.03
N ARG A 166 17.52 -0.63 -3.47
CA ARG A 166 17.57 0.16 -4.71
C ARG A 166 17.17 -0.63 -5.94
N ILE A 167 17.27 -1.97 -5.93
CA ILE A 167 16.73 -2.83 -6.98
C ILE A 167 15.21 -2.68 -7.05
N LEU A 168 14.50 -2.86 -5.93
CA LEU A 168 13.04 -2.72 -5.89
C LEU A 168 12.60 -1.29 -6.18
N ARG A 169 13.37 -0.30 -5.68
CA ARG A 169 13.14 1.11 -5.97
C ARG A 169 13.29 1.43 -7.46
N PHE A 170 14.26 0.83 -8.17
CA PHE A 170 14.42 0.97 -9.61
C PHE A 170 13.14 0.56 -10.36
N TYR A 171 12.62 -0.65 -10.07
CA TYR A 171 11.38 -1.10 -10.68
C TYR A 171 10.20 -0.21 -10.31
N ARG A 172 10.08 0.21 -9.05
CA ARG A 172 9.04 1.14 -8.62
C ARG A 172 9.11 2.48 -9.37
N PHE A 173 10.29 3.09 -9.47
CA PHE A 173 10.43 4.36 -10.19
C PHE A 173 10.14 4.21 -11.67
N ASN A 174 10.52 3.10 -12.31
CA ASN A 174 10.10 2.81 -13.68
C ASN A 174 8.58 2.67 -13.80
N ALA A 175 7.91 2.03 -12.84
CA ALA A 175 6.46 1.89 -12.84
C ALA A 175 5.71 3.23 -12.83
N TYR A 176 6.27 4.25 -12.17
CA TYR A 176 5.62 5.55 -12.00
C TYR A 176 6.11 6.64 -12.96
N PHE A 177 7.36 6.59 -13.36
CA PHE A 177 8.02 7.69 -14.08
C PHE A 177 8.71 7.23 -15.38
N GLY A 178 8.80 5.92 -15.60
CA GLY A 178 9.42 5.37 -16.81
C GLY A 178 8.54 5.62 -18.03
N CYS A 179 9.18 6.07 -19.13
CA CYS A 179 8.57 6.16 -20.45
C CYS A 179 9.34 5.24 -21.41
N GLY A 180 8.62 4.26 -21.98
CA GLY A 180 9.26 3.27 -22.86
C GLY A 180 10.09 2.21 -22.12
N SER A 181 11.19 1.79 -22.74
CA SER A 181 12.07 0.76 -22.18
C SER A 181 12.88 1.26 -20.99
N ALA A 182 13.03 0.42 -19.96
CA ALA A 182 13.90 0.72 -18.82
C ALA A 182 15.36 0.96 -19.27
N GLU A 183 16.10 1.82 -18.56
CA GLU A 183 17.50 2.13 -18.89
C GLU A 183 18.36 0.85 -18.82
N PRO A 184 19.04 0.48 -19.95
CA PRO A 184 19.62 -0.86 -20.08
C PRO A 184 20.71 -1.20 -19.06
N LYS A 185 21.59 -0.25 -18.74
CA LYS A 185 22.70 -0.46 -17.78
C LYS A 185 22.17 -0.64 -16.35
N SER A 186 21.16 0.15 -15.97
CA SER A 186 20.50 0.05 -14.67
C SER A 186 19.74 -1.28 -14.55
N LEU A 187 19.02 -1.67 -15.58
CA LEU A 187 18.29 -2.93 -15.62
C LEU A 187 19.23 -4.13 -15.53
N GLU A 188 20.30 -4.14 -16.31
CA GLU A 188 21.31 -5.21 -16.29
C GLU A 188 21.94 -5.34 -14.91
N ALA A 189 22.30 -4.20 -14.27
CA ALA A 189 22.82 -4.21 -12.93
C ALA A 189 21.82 -4.78 -11.90
N CYS A 190 20.53 -4.46 -12.02
CA CYS A 190 19.49 -5.04 -11.17
C CYS A 190 19.38 -6.56 -11.37
N LYS A 191 19.38 -7.04 -12.61
CA LYS A 191 19.37 -8.48 -12.94
C LYS A 191 20.58 -9.20 -12.36
N LYS A 192 21.77 -8.66 -12.58
CA LYS A 192 23.04 -9.23 -12.10
C LYS A 192 23.13 -9.34 -10.58
N ASN A 193 22.51 -8.44 -9.86
CA ASN A 193 22.53 -8.38 -8.40
C ASN A 193 21.21 -8.85 -7.75
N ALA A 194 20.32 -9.53 -8.50
CA ALA A 194 19.01 -9.94 -8.01
C ALA A 194 19.05 -10.82 -6.75
N ASN A 195 20.11 -11.60 -6.55
CA ASN A 195 20.31 -12.42 -5.35
C ASN A 195 20.34 -11.60 -4.06
N LEU A 196 20.71 -10.32 -4.11
CA LEU A 196 20.78 -9.46 -2.93
C LEU A 196 19.40 -9.10 -2.38
N VAL A 197 18.32 -9.19 -3.15
CA VAL A 197 16.97 -8.88 -2.65
C VAL A 197 16.53 -9.83 -1.53
N GLY A 198 17.06 -11.05 -1.49
CA GLY A 198 16.78 -12.03 -0.44
C GLY A 198 17.30 -11.64 0.95
N SER A 199 18.24 -10.70 1.04
CA SER A 199 18.79 -10.19 2.32
C SER A 199 17.98 -9.04 2.93
N LEU A 200 16.99 -8.51 2.19
CA LEU A 200 16.16 -7.39 2.64
C LEU A 200 15.13 -7.82 3.70
N SER A 201 14.82 -6.92 4.62
CA SER A 201 13.72 -7.17 5.56
C SER A 201 12.37 -7.18 4.85
N GLY A 202 11.45 -8.03 5.34
CA GLY A 202 10.12 -8.19 4.75
C GLY A 202 9.32 -6.89 4.70
N GLU A 203 9.50 -6.01 5.70
CA GLU A 203 8.85 -4.70 5.76
C GLU A 203 9.29 -3.81 4.59
N ARG A 204 10.61 -3.74 4.32
CA ARG A 204 11.15 -2.94 3.21
C ARG A 204 10.68 -3.47 1.85
N ILE A 205 10.69 -4.80 1.69
CA ILE A 205 10.16 -5.44 0.46
C ILE A 205 8.68 -5.08 0.28
N ARG A 206 7.86 -5.24 1.33
CA ARG A 206 6.43 -4.94 1.31
C ARG A 206 6.16 -3.50 0.87
N GLU A 207 6.85 -2.54 1.46
CA GLU A 207 6.63 -1.11 1.17
C GLU A 207 6.88 -0.78 -0.30
N GLU A 208 7.95 -1.30 -0.90
CA GLU A 208 8.24 -1.07 -2.32
C GLU A 208 7.30 -1.87 -3.22
N LEU A 209 7.06 -3.16 -2.90
CA LEU A 209 6.17 -4.03 -3.68
C LEU A 209 4.73 -3.51 -3.70
N PHE A 210 4.20 -3.04 -2.56
CA PHE A 210 2.84 -2.49 -2.51
C PHE A 210 2.71 -1.23 -3.36
N LYS A 211 3.74 -0.38 -3.38
CA LYS A 211 3.79 0.78 -4.29
C LYS A 211 3.82 0.33 -5.75
N ILE A 212 4.61 -0.69 -6.11
CA ILE A 212 4.60 -1.25 -7.47
C ILE A 212 3.21 -1.78 -7.83
N LEU A 213 2.60 -2.57 -6.93
CA LEU A 213 1.28 -3.13 -7.13
C LEU A 213 0.18 -2.07 -7.28
N THR A 214 0.36 -0.85 -6.76
CA THR A 214 -0.58 0.28 -6.94
C THR A 214 -0.27 1.17 -8.13
N SER A 215 0.73 0.84 -8.95
CA SER A 215 1.03 1.60 -10.17
C SER A 215 0.07 1.26 -11.31
N GLU A 216 -0.04 2.17 -12.28
CA GLU A 216 -0.80 1.94 -13.52
C GLU A 216 -0.08 0.92 -14.43
N ASN A 217 1.27 0.96 -14.45
CA ASN A 217 2.11 0.08 -15.26
C ASN A 217 2.51 -1.21 -14.52
N VAL A 218 1.62 -1.73 -13.66
CA VAL A 218 1.93 -2.89 -12.80
C VAL A 218 2.32 -4.13 -13.58
N CYS A 219 1.59 -4.48 -14.66
CA CYS A 219 1.85 -5.69 -15.44
C CYS A 219 3.24 -5.68 -16.09
N ASP A 220 3.56 -4.60 -16.80
CA ASP A 220 4.85 -4.46 -17.48
C ASP A 220 6.01 -4.45 -16.46
N THR A 221 5.77 -3.83 -15.30
CA THR A 221 6.77 -3.79 -14.24
C THR A 221 6.99 -5.18 -13.62
N LEU A 222 5.93 -5.93 -13.34
CA LEU A 222 6.07 -7.28 -12.78
C LEU A 222 6.70 -8.24 -13.79
N GLU A 223 6.38 -8.12 -15.08
CA GLU A 223 7.02 -8.87 -16.15
C GLU A 223 8.53 -8.58 -16.19
N LEU A 224 8.92 -7.30 -16.15
CA LEU A 224 10.31 -6.88 -16.12
C LEU A 224 11.05 -7.38 -14.86
N MET A 225 10.38 -7.45 -13.72
CA MET A 225 10.91 -8.01 -12.47
C MET A 225 11.06 -9.54 -12.56
N GLN A 226 10.14 -10.23 -13.21
CA GLN A 226 10.23 -11.68 -13.45
C GLN A 226 11.40 -12.01 -14.36
N ASP A 227 11.56 -11.27 -15.46
CA ASP A 227 12.72 -11.40 -16.38
C ASP A 227 14.06 -11.15 -15.67
N GLY A 228 14.03 -10.35 -14.61
CA GLY A 228 15.18 -10.10 -13.71
C GLY A 228 15.34 -11.14 -12.61
N SER A 229 14.57 -12.22 -12.58
CA SER A 229 14.57 -13.26 -11.53
C SER A 229 14.30 -12.72 -10.11
N ILE A 230 13.68 -11.55 -9.98
CA ILE A 230 13.44 -10.92 -8.67
C ILE A 230 12.48 -11.77 -7.84
N PHE A 231 11.38 -12.25 -8.42
CA PHE A 231 10.39 -13.04 -7.69
C PHE A 231 10.86 -14.45 -7.37
N GLU A 232 11.70 -15.04 -8.21
CA GLU A 232 12.39 -16.29 -7.89
C GLU A 232 13.21 -16.15 -6.61
N LYS A 233 13.97 -15.05 -6.48
CA LYS A 233 14.80 -14.78 -5.28
C LYS A 233 13.98 -14.40 -4.05
N LEU A 234 12.86 -13.69 -4.23
CA LEU A 234 11.99 -13.29 -3.13
C LEU A 234 11.08 -14.43 -2.66
N PHE A 235 10.44 -15.12 -3.60
CA PHE A 235 9.30 -15.98 -3.31
C PHE A 235 9.45 -17.42 -3.84
N SER A 236 10.43 -17.71 -4.70
CA SER A 236 10.54 -18.96 -5.45
C SER A 236 9.27 -19.25 -6.27
N ALA A 237 8.73 -18.24 -6.92
CA ALA A 237 7.48 -18.28 -7.66
C ALA A 237 7.50 -17.33 -8.85
N ASP A 238 6.70 -17.67 -9.85
CA ASP A 238 6.45 -16.83 -11.01
C ASP A 238 5.18 -15.99 -10.83
N VAL A 239 5.08 -14.91 -11.63
CA VAL A 239 3.92 -14.01 -11.62
C VAL A 239 2.84 -14.55 -12.57
N ARG A 240 1.60 -14.56 -12.13
CA ARG A 240 0.40 -14.87 -12.91
C ARG A 240 -0.09 -13.62 -13.65
N LEU A 241 0.62 -13.25 -14.71
CA LEU A 241 0.34 -12.00 -15.44
C LEU A 241 -1.03 -12.00 -16.15
N ALA A 242 -1.49 -13.16 -16.63
CA ALA A 242 -2.78 -13.27 -17.31
C ALA A 242 -3.93 -12.98 -16.32
N GLU A 243 -3.88 -13.59 -15.14
CA GLU A 243 -4.85 -13.42 -14.07
C GLU A 243 -4.82 -11.98 -13.53
N LEU A 244 -3.64 -11.40 -13.39
CA LEU A 244 -3.52 -10.00 -12.99
C LEU A 244 -4.14 -9.06 -14.02
N LYS A 245 -3.89 -9.28 -15.32
CA LYS A 245 -4.53 -8.51 -16.40
C LYS A 245 -6.06 -8.67 -16.36
N ALA A 246 -6.57 -9.87 -16.09
CA ALA A 246 -8.00 -10.10 -15.90
C ALA A 246 -8.55 -9.31 -14.70
N LEU A 247 -7.85 -9.31 -13.55
CA LEU A 247 -8.25 -8.51 -12.38
C LEU A 247 -8.35 -7.01 -12.73
N LEU A 248 -7.36 -6.47 -13.43
CA LEU A 248 -7.32 -5.06 -13.81
C LEU A 248 -8.52 -4.64 -14.67
N THR A 249 -9.06 -5.55 -15.51
CA THR A 249 -10.28 -5.27 -16.29
C THR A 249 -11.54 -5.19 -15.42
N LEU A 250 -11.52 -5.80 -14.25
CA LEU A 250 -12.63 -5.81 -13.29
C LEU A 250 -12.56 -4.67 -12.26
N GLU A 251 -11.36 -4.12 -12.02
CA GLU A 251 -11.15 -3.01 -11.09
C GLU A 251 -11.87 -1.74 -11.55
N ARG A 252 -12.62 -1.09 -10.63
CA ARG A 252 -13.45 0.08 -10.99
C ARG A 252 -12.91 1.42 -10.53
N LYS A 253 -12.24 1.54 -9.38
CA LYS A 253 -11.90 2.86 -8.82
C LYS A 253 -10.61 2.94 -8.01
N LYS A 254 -10.21 1.92 -7.27
CA LYS A 254 -9.07 2.01 -6.36
C LYS A 254 -8.24 0.75 -6.46
N MET A 255 -6.98 0.97 -6.81
CA MET A 255 -5.97 -0.07 -6.84
C MET A 255 -5.72 -0.57 -5.41
N ASP A 256 -6.13 -1.82 -5.11
CA ASP A 256 -5.84 -2.45 -3.82
C ASP A 256 -4.65 -3.40 -3.98
N PRO A 257 -3.50 -3.11 -3.35
CA PRO A 257 -2.31 -3.92 -3.51
C PRO A 257 -2.48 -5.35 -2.99
N VAL A 258 -3.41 -5.59 -2.05
CA VAL A 258 -3.65 -6.94 -1.52
C VAL A 258 -4.39 -7.80 -2.54
N LEU A 259 -5.38 -7.25 -3.24
CA LEU A 259 -6.08 -7.98 -4.31
C LEU A 259 -5.12 -8.33 -5.44
N ARG A 260 -4.28 -7.39 -5.86
CA ARG A 260 -3.27 -7.60 -6.90
C ARG A 260 -2.20 -8.59 -6.45
N LEU A 261 -1.77 -8.55 -5.17
CA LEU A 261 -0.80 -9.49 -4.61
C LEU A 261 -1.33 -10.94 -4.64
N VAL A 262 -2.58 -11.16 -4.19
CA VAL A 262 -3.21 -12.49 -4.19
C VAL A 262 -3.36 -13.03 -5.61
N THR A 263 -3.79 -12.18 -6.53
CA THR A 263 -4.02 -12.59 -7.93
C THR A 263 -2.70 -12.85 -8.66
N ALA A 264 -1.70 -11.98 -8.46
CA ALA A 264 -0.41 -12.10 -9.13
C ALA A 264 0.42 -13.29 -8.65
N PHE A 265 0.26 -13.73 -7.40
CA PHE A 265 1.10 -14.77 -6.83
C PHE A 265 0.27 -15.93 -6.26
N GLY A 266 0.45 -17.13 -6.81
CA GLY A 266 -0.18 -18.37 -6.33
C GLY A 266 0.48 -18.95 -5.07
N ILE A 267 0.93 -18.10 -4.16
CA ILE A 267 1.67 -18.46 -2.96
C ILE A 267 0.70 -18.58 -1.78
N LYS A 268 0.94 -19.55 -0.89
CA LYS A 268 0.15 -19.69 0.34
C LYS A 268 0.17 -18.40 1.17
N PRO A 269 -0.97 -17.95 1.69
CA PRO A 269 -1.09 -16.71 2.46
C PRO A 269 -0.11 -16.58 3.62
N GLU A 270 0.14 -17.69 4.32
CA GLU A 270 1.03 -17.75 5.49
C GLU A 270 2.48 -17.45 5.10
N ILE A 271 2.91 -17.95 3.93
CA ILE A 271 4.25 -17.71 3.40
C ILE A 271 4.43 -16.25 3.01
N LEU A 272 3.45 -15.65 2.30
CA LEU A 272 3.48 -14.23 1.94
C LEU A 272 3.45 -13.35 3.20
N ALA A 273 2.57 -13.68 4.16
CA ALA A 273 2.46 -12.94 5.42
C ALA A 273 3.78 -12.95 6.19
N PHE A 274 4.43 -14.10 6.27
CA PHE A 274 5.73 -14.25 6.93
C PHE A 274 6.85 -13.51 6.19
N LYS A 275 6.98 -13.73 4.88
CA LYS A 275 8.06 -13.12 4.07
C LYS A 275 7.95 -11.61 3.97
N LEU A 276 6.74 -11.07 3.86
CA LEU A 276 6.49 -9.63 3.74
C LEU A 276 6.22 -8.94 5.09
N LYS A 277 6.25 -9.68 6.21
CA LYS A 277 5.92 -9.17 7.54
C LYS A 277 4.60 -8.37 7.52
N LEU A 278 3.54 -9.01 6.99
CA LEU A 278 2.25 -8.35 6.84
C LEU A 278 1.63 -8.03 8.20
N PRO A 279 1.01 -6.86 8.38
CA PRO A 279 0.17 -6.59 9.54
C PRO A 279 -0.99 -7.61 9.64
N ASN A 280 -1.41 -7.97 10.85
CA ASN A 280 -2.43 -9.00 11.09
C ASN A 280 -3.71 -8.78 10.26
N LYS A 281 -4.17 -7.55 10.13
CA LYS A 281 -5.36 -7.20 9.32
C LYS A 281 -5.18 -7.54 7.84
N VAL A 282 -4.00 -7.26 7.28
CA VAL A 282 -3.67 -7.54 5.88
C VAL A 282 -3.50 -9.05 5.66
N ALA A 283 -2.84 -9.74 6.60
CA ALA A 283 -2.69 -11.18 6.56
C ALA A 283 -4.05 -11.91 6.62
N ALA A 284 -4.97 -11.45 7.46
CA ALA A 284 -6.34 -11.98 7.52
C ALA A 284 -7.11 -11.74 6.22
N GLN A 285 -7.01 -10.56 5.61
CA GLN A 285 -7.61 -10.27 4.30
C GLN A 285 -7.05 -11.20 3.23
N LEU A 286 -5.74 -11.39 3.19
CA LEU A 286 -5.05 -12.28 2.25
C LEU A 286 -5.53 -13.74 2.41
N ALA A 287 -5.62 -14.23 3.65
CA ALA A 287 -6.10 -15.57 3.97
C ALA A 287 -7.56 -15.76 3.55
N PHE A 288 -8.42 -14.78 3.80
CA PHE A 288 -9.83 -14.79 3.38
C PHE A 288 -9.96 -14.87 1.84
N LEU A 289 -9.28 -14.00 1.11
CA LEU A 289 -9.34 -13.94 -0.35
C LEU A 289 -8.85 -15.24 -1.01
N ASN A 290 -7.86 -15.90 -0.43
CA ASN A 290 -7.30 -17.13 -0.98
C ASN A 290 -8.09 -18.37 -0.54
N GLY A 291 -8.47 -18.46 0.75
CA GLY A 291 -9.05 -19.65 1.36
C GLY A 291 -10.55 -19.85 1.14
N THR A 292 -11.30 -18.76 0.81
CA THR A 292 -12.74 -18.88 0.61
C THR A 292 -13.03 -19.35 -0.81
N GLU A 293 -13.69 -20.49 -0.95
CA GLU A 293 -14.10 -21.02 -2.24
C GLU A 293 -15.49 -20.50 -2.63
N ILE A 294 -15.69 -20.28 -3.93
CA ILE A 294 -16.95 -19.85 -4.52
C ILE A 294 -17.34 -20.85 -5.59
N SER A 295 -18.58 -21.37 -5.49
CA SER A 295 -19.13 -22.24 -6.52
C SER A 295 -19.52 -21.45 -7.76
N ALA A 296 -19.17 -21.95 -8.93
CA ALA A 296 -19.64 -21.41 -10.21
C ALA A 296 -21.18 -21.51 -10.40
N LYS A 297 -21.85 -22.26 -9.52
CA LYS A 297 -23.31 -22.40 -9.48
C LYS A 297 -23.96 -21.52 -8.37
N ALA A 298 -23.21 -20.58 -7.79
CA ALA A 298 -23.73 -19.71 -6.75
C ALA A 298 -24.93 -18.90 -7.29
N ASP A 299 -26.03 -18.98 -6.56
CA ASP A 299 -27.29 -18.30 -6.87
C ASP A 299 -27.44 -17.00 -6.05
N LEU A 300 -28.57 -16.32 -6.21
CA LEU A 300 -28.90 -15.11 -5.45
C LEU A 300 -28.82 -15.32 -3.93
N LYS A 301 -29.26 -16.47 -3.45
CA LYS A 301 -29.25 -16.79 -2.01
C LYS A 301 -27.84 -16.92 -1.49
N SER A 302 -26.97 -17.58 -2.23
CA SER A 302 -25.55 -17.71 -1.93
C SER A 302 -24.85 -16.35 -1.85
N ILE A 303 -25.13 -15.44 -2.77
CA ILE A 303 -24.56 -14.08 -2.78
C ILE A 303 -25.06 -13.28 -1.57
N LYS A 304 -26.37 -13.33 -1.28
CA LYS A 304 -26.94 -12.65 -0.10
C LYS A 304 -26.33 -13.19 1.21
N LEU A 305 -26.10 -14.49 1.30
CA LEU A 305 -25.42 -15.10 2.45
C LEU A 305 -23.99 -14.56 2.60
N LEU A 306 -23.24 -14.47 1.51
CA LEU A 306 -21.88 -13.88 1.56
C LEU A 306 -21.93 -12.41 1.99
N PHE A 307 -22.89 -11.62 1.49
CA PHE A 307 -23.06 -10.23 1.92
C PHE A 307 -23.43 -10.11 3.40
N TYR A 308 -24.26 -11.00 3.91
CA TYR A 308 -24.62 -11.04 5.31
C TYR A 308 -23.43 -11.41 6.19
N THR A 309 -22.68 -12.44 5.81
CA THR A 309 -21.57 -12.98 6.60
C THR A 309 -20.33 -12.09 6.59
N TYR A 310 -19.93 -11.60 5.42
CA TYR A 310 -18.65 -10.91 5.23
C TYR A 310 -18.80 -9.42 4.90
N GLY A 311 -20.01 -8.97 4.66
CA GLY A 311 -20.29 -7.61 4.16
C GLY A 311 -20.04 -7.46 2.66
N VAL A 312 -20.67 -6.44 2.09
CA VAL A 312 -20.68 -6.19 0.64
C VAL A 312 -19.27 -6.02 0.08
N LYS A 313 -18.46 -5.15 0.71
CA LYS A 313 -17.12 -4.85 0.21
C LYS A 313 -16.24 -6.10 0.13
N GLN A 314 -16.15 -6.87 1.22
CA GLN A 314 -15.29 -8.05 1.27
C GLN A 314 -15.73 -9.12 0.29
N THR A 315 -17.05 -9.31 0.14
CA THR A 315 -17.61 -10.26 -0.83
C THR A 315 -17.31 -9.85 -2.27
N LEU A 316 -17.43 -8.57 -2.61
CA LEU A 316 -17.11 -8.10 -3.95
C LEU A 316 -15.62 -8.20 -4.26
N ASP A 317 -14.75 -7.88 -3.30
CA ASP A 317 -13.30 -8.05 -3.40
C ASP A 317 -12.96 -9.54 -3.64
N LEU A 318 -13.58 -10.47 -2.88
CA LEU A 318 -13.41 -11.91 -3.04
C LEU A 318 -13.85 -12.38 -4.43
N LEU A 319 -15.08 -12.02 -4.84
CA LEU A 319 -15.61 -12.42 -6.14
C LEU A 319 -14.80 -11.85 -7.31
N MET A 320 -14.27 -10.64 -7.18
CA MET A 320 -13.41 -10.02 -8.18
C MET A 320 -12.10 -10.80 -8.34
N VAL A 321 -11.42 -11.15 -7.24
CA VAL A 321 -10.20 -11.97 -7.26
C VAL A 321 -10.48 -13.36 -7.85
N LYS A 322 -11.55 -14.04 -7.37
CA LYS A 322 -11.90 -15.38 -7.87
C LYS A 322 -12.29 -15.36 -9.35
N SER A 323 -12.97 -14.29 -9.82
CA SER A 323 -13.30 -14.12 -11.25
C SER A 323 -12.08 -13.85 -12.13
N ALA A 324 -11.03 -13.27 -11.59
CA ALA A 324 -9.76 -13.09 -12.30
C ALA A 324 -8.99 -14.42 -12.44
N LEU A 325 -9.19 -15.34 -11.48
CA LEU A 325 -8.59 -16.67 -11.48
C LEU A 325 -9.43 -17.72 -12.27
N ASP A 326 -10.74 -17.50 -12.35
CA ASP A 326 -11.69 -18.39 -13.05
C ASP A 326 -12.79 -17.55 -13.74
N GLU A 327 -12.75 -17.50 -15.07
CA GLU A 327 -13.69 -16.75 -15.90
C GLU A 327 -15.16 -17.18 -15.69
N ALA A 328 -15.42 -18.42 -15.28
CA ALA A 328 -16.77 -18.89 -15.01
C ALA A 328 -17.48 -18.07 -13.90
N LEU A 329 -16.71 -17.44 -13.01
CA LEU A 329 -17.22 -16.63 -11.91
C LEU A 329 -17.54 -15.17 -12.29
N ILE A 330 -17.18 -14.71 -13.48
CA ILE A 330 -17.40 -13.31 -13.92
C ILE A 330 -18.89 -12.96 -13.91
N LYS A 331 -19.77 -13.89 -14.30
CA LYS A 331 -21.22 -13.68 -14.28
C LYS A 331 -21.74 -13.47 -12.85
N ILE A 332 -21.21 -14.25 -11.90
CA ILE A 332 -21.56 -14.17 -10.48
C ILE A 332 -21.11 -12.83 -9.90
N TYR A 333 -19.88 -12.41 -10.22
CA TYR A 333 -19.37 -11.11 -9.79
C TYR A 333 -20.23 -9.94 -10.32
N LYS A 334 -20.58 -9.94 -11.61
CA LYS A 334 -21.43 -8.92 -12.21
C LYS A 334 -22.80 -8.89 -11.54
N TYR A 335 -23.40 -10.05 -11.29
CA TYR A 335 -24.68 -10.16 -10.61
C TYR A 335 -24.60 -9.67 -9.15
N ALA A 336 -23.54 -10.03 -8.42
CA ALA A 336 -23.31 -9.51 -7.08
C ALA A 336 -23.16 -7.98 -7.05
N LEU A 337 -22.52 -7.39 -8.07
CA LEU A 337 -22.44 -5.93 -8.22
C LEU A 337 -23.81 -5.27 -8.41
N GLU A 338 -24.72 -5.89 -9.13
CA GLU A 338 -26.10 -5.39 -9.30
C GLU A 338 -26.86 -5.42 -7.98
N ILE A 339 -26.85 -6.57 -7.30
CA ILE A 339 -27.50 -6.73 -6.00
C ILE A 339 -26.93 -5.76 -4.96
N SER A 340 -25.65 -5.50 -4.98
CA SER A 340 -24.97 -4.66 -3.99
C SER A 340 -25.47 -3.21 -3.94
N ARG A 341 -26.10 -2.72 -5.02
CA ARG A 341 -26.62 -1.35 -5.11
C ARG A 341 -27.81 -1.11 -4.18
N ASP A 342 -28.67 -2.12 -4.05
CA ASP A 342 -29.92 -2.03 -3.27
C ASP A 342 -29.83 -2.84 -1.96
N TRP A 343 -28.68 -3.50 -1.69
CA TRP A 343 -28.51 -4.33 -0.52
C TRP A 343 -28.54 -3.53 0.76
N LYS A 344 -29.50 -3.85 1.62
CA LYS A 344 -29.57 -3.41 3.00
C LYS A 344 -29.24 -4.61 3.88
N HIS A 345 -28.26 -4.46 4.79
CA HIS A 345 -27.89 -5.55 5.69
C HIS A 345 -29.09 -5.94 6.56
N PRO A 346 -29.61 -7.18 6.44
CA PRO A 346 -30.75 -7.61 7.24
C PRO A 346 -30.36 -7.69 8.72
N ILE A 347 -31.29 -7.31 9.60
CA ILE A 347 -31.10 -7.41 11.05
C ILE A 347 -31.85 -8.65 11.52
N PHE A 348 -31.14 -9.57 12.17
CA PHE A 348 -31.74 -10.77 12.75
C PHE A 348 -32.78 -10.37 13.81
N PRO A 349 -34.06 -10.80 13.68
CA PRO A 349 -35.14 -10.17 14.42
C PRO A 349 -35.33 -10.60 15.88
N ILE A 350 -34.58 -11.62 16.37
CA ILE A 350 -34.66 -12.08 17.74
C ILE A 350 -33.32 -11.98 18.46
N THR A 351 -33.40 -11.94 19.79
CA THR A 351 -32.26 -11.77 20.71
C THR A 351 -32.20 -12.90 21.74
N GLY A 352 -31.11 -12.93 22.52
CA GLY A 352 -30.98 -13.87 23.63
C GLY A 352 -32.08 -13.76 24.67
N SER A 353 -32.62 -12.56 24.90
CA SER A 353 -33.74 -12.35 25.85
C SER A 353 -35.05 -12.99 25.36
N ASP A 354 -35.28 -13.03 24.07
CA ASP A 354 -36.43 -13.73 23.51
C ASP A 354 -36.34 -15.23 23.75
N ILE A 355 -35.16 -15.83 23.62
CA ILE A 355 -34.94 -17.26 23.88
C ILE A 355 -35.07 -17.58 25.38
N VAL A 356 -34.62 -16.70 26.27
CA VAL A 356 -34.84 -16.84 27.71
C VAL A 356 -36.33 -16.84 28.04
N SER A 357 -37.13 -15.98 27.38
CA SER A 357 -38.58 -15.90 27.54
C SER A 357 -39.32 -17.19 27.10
N LEU A 358 -38.68 -18.04 26.28
CA LEU A 358 -39.16 -19.37 25.90
C LEU A 358 -38.79 -20.46 26.96
N GLY A 359 -38.24 -20.08 28.10
CA GLY A 359 -37.93 -21.01 29.22
C GLY A 359 -36.58 -21.74 29.07
N VAL A 360 -35.67 -21.23 28.22
CA VAL A 360 -34.31 -21.76 28.09
C VAL A 360 -33.42 -21.14 29.17
N SER A 361 -32.77 -21.99 29.98
CA SER A 361 -31.86 -21.53 31.02
C SER A 361 -30.64 -20.80 30.43
N PRO A 362 -30.13 -19.73 31.10
CA PRO A 362 -28.94 -19.03 30.66
C PRO A 362 -27.74 -19.98 30.48
N GLY A 363 -27.03 -19.82 29.34
CA GLY A 363 -25.85 -20.62 29.01
C GLY A 363 -25.77 -21.01 27.55
N LEU A 364 -25.01 -22.05 27.23
CA LEU A 364 -24.72 -22.52 25.88
C LEU A 364 -25.99 -22.84 25.04
N ALA A 365 -27.10 -23.24 25.69
CA ALA A 365 -28.35 -23.57 25.02
C ALA A 365 -28.97 -22.36 24.29
N ILE A 366 -28.85 -21.14 24.88
CA ILE A 366 -29.32 -19.91 24.24
C ILE A 366 -28.55 -19.66 22.92
N GLY A 367 -27.23 -19.73 22.96
CA GLY A 367 -26.37 -19.55 21.77
C GLY A 367 -26.69 -20.60 20.71
N LYS A 368 -26.86 -21.87 21.07
CA LYS A 368 -27.24 -22.96 20.15
C LYS A 368 -28.57 -22.67 19.48
N THR A 369 -29.59 -22.27 20.25
CA THR A 369 -30.93 -21.96 19.70
C THR A 369 -30.92 -20.74 18.78
N LEU A 370 -30.21 -19.66 19.18
CA LEU A 370 -30.05 -18.47 18.32
C LEU A 370 -29.37 -18.83 17.02
N THR A 371 -28.24 -19.52 17.03
CA THR A 371 -27.50 -19.92 15.82
C THR A 371 -28.37 -20.80 14.90
N ALA A 372 -29.10 -21.75 15.48
CA ALA A 372 -30.01 -22.60 14.69
C ALA A 372 -31.16 -21.78 14.05
N THR A 373 -31.76 -20.86 14.82
CA THR A 373 -32.85 -19.99 14.33
C THR A 373 -32.34 -19.02 13.26
N GLU A 374 -31.15 -18.45 13.46
CA GLU A 374 -30.52 -17.57 12.47
C GLU A 374 -30.22 -18.32 11.15
N SER A 375 -29.69 -19.55 11.26
CA SER A 375 -29.46 -20.40 10.08
C SER A 375 -30.75 -20.70 9.33
N TRP A 376 -31.83 -20.97 10.04
CA TRP A 376 -33.16 -21.15 9.42
C TRP A 376 -33.68 -19.85 8.78
N TRP A 377 -33.53 -18.70 9.45
CA TRP A 377 -33.93 -17.38 8.94
C TRP A 377 -33.20 -17.01 7.66
N ILE A 378 -31.88 -17.23 7.63
CA ILE A 378 -31.03 -17.07 6.44
C ILE A 378 -31.51 -17.99 5.32
N ALA A 379 -31.80 -19.29 5.66
CA ALA A 379 -32.31 -20.25 4.69
C ALA A 379 -33.65 -19.86 4.07
N ASN A 380 -34.42 -18.98 4.73
CA ASN A 380 -35.68 -18.40 4.25
C ASN A 380 -35.50 -16.95 3.74
N ASN A 381 -34.36 -16.61 3.13
CA ASN A 381 -34.03 -15.34 2.48
C ASN A 381 -34.15 -14.10 3.39
N PHE A 382 -33.97 -14.23 4.71
CA PHE A 382 -34.13 -13.13 5.66
C PHE A 382 -35.57 -12.55 5.78
N GLU A 383 -36.58 -13.26 5.28
CA GLU A 383 -37.97 -12.80 5.24
C GLU A 383 -38.75 -13.04 6.54
N PRO A 384 -38.54 -14.15 7.31
CA PRO A 384 -39.29 -14.39 8.51
C PRO A 384 -39.17 -13.25 9.52
N ASN A 385 -40.34 -12.79 10.03
CA ASN A 385 -40.40 -11.75 11.06
C ASN A 385 -40.11 -12.31 12.47
N HIS A 386 -40.12 -11.45 13.48
CA HIS A 386 -39.88 -11.78 14.87
C HIS A 386 -40.74 -12.96 15.34
N LEU A 387 -42.08 -12.91 15.08
CA LEU A 387 -43.02 -13.94 15.55
C LEU A 387 -42.73 -15.31 14.90
N SER A 388 -42.41 -15.32 13.60
CA SER A 388 -42.02 -16.53 12.89
C SER A 388 -40.77 -17.15 13.41
N CYS A 389 -39.76 -16.33 13.75
CA CYS A 389 -38.51 -16.80 14.37
C CYS A 389 -38.74 -17.37 15.78
N ILE A 390 -39.57 -16.74 16.59
CA ILE A 390 -39.94 -17.25 17.93
C ILE A 390 -40.66 -18.62 17.83
N ASN A 391 -41.62 -18.76 16.92
CA ASN A 391 -42.33 -20.03 16.74
C ASN A 391 -41.42 -21.15 16.27
N TRP A 392 -40.48 -20.87 15.38
CA TRP A 392 -39.50 -21.84 14.94
C TRP A 392 -38.54 -22.22 16.07
N ALA A 393 -38.06 -21.23 16.83
CA ALA A 393 -37.15 -21.44 17.97
C ALA A 393 -37.81 -22.32 19.03
N ARG A 394 -39.12 -22.13 19.31
CA ARG A 394 -39.88 -22.95 20.24
C ARG A 394 -39.92 -24.42 19.79
N GLY A 395 -40.26 -24.70 18.53
CA GLY A 395 -40.25 -26.07 18.00
C GLY A 395 -38.87 -26.71 18.02
N PHE A 396 -37.79 -25.92 17.79
CA PHE A 396 -36.41 -26.40 17.90
C PHE A 396 -36.08 -26.83 19.35
N ILE A 397 -36.50 -26.01 20.33
CA ILE A 397 -36.27 -26.31 21.77
C ILE A 397 -37.02 -27.58 22.19
N GLU A 398 -38.28 -27.76 21.75
CA GLU A 398 -39.08 -28.94 22.04
C GLU A 398 -38.43 -30.21 21.47
N ASN A 399 -38.03 -30.20 20.22
CA ASN A 399 -37.33 -31.31 19.56
C ASN A 399 -35.97 -31.67 20.23
N GLU A 400 -35.23 -30.69 20.77
CA GLU A 400 -33.99 -30.97 21.50
C GLU A 400 -34.26 -31.59 22.88
N LYS A 401 -35.34 -31.20 23.53
CA LYS A 401 -35.75 -31.83 24.81
C LYS A 401 -36.18 -33.29 24.62
N GLU A 402 -36.93 -33.61 23.57
CA GLU A 402 -37.32 -34.98 23.23
C GLU A 402 -36.09 -35.88 22.94
N LYS A 403 -35.09 -35.37 22.25
CA LYS A 403 -33.85 -36.07 21.95
C LYS A 403 -33.03 -36.33 23.24
N SER A 404 -33.08 -35.41 24.19
CA SER A 404 -32.31 -35.49 25.45
C SER A 404 -33.02 -36.34 26.51
N GLY A 405 -34.35 -36.61 26.37
CA GLY A 405 -35.16 -37.42 27.29
C GLY A 405 -35.24 -38.91 26.93
N ASN A 406 -34.75 -39.29 25.73
CA ASN A 406 -34.77 -40.68 25.22
C ASN A 406 -33.38 -41.35 25.26
N GLY A 407 -32.41 -40.80 26.04
CA GLY A 407 -31.05 -41.32 26.16
C GLY A 407 -30.72 -41.86 27.56
#